data_e75803c8c3113a5124008a5a4181658e
#
_entry.id   e75803c8c3113a5124008a5a4181658e
#
_cell.length_a   1.000
_cell.length_b   1.000
_cell.length_c   1.000
_cell.angle_alpha   90.00
_cell.angle_beta   90.00
_cell.angle_gamma   90.00
#
_symmetry.space_group_name_H-M   'P 1'
#
loop_
_entity.id
_entity.type
_entity.pdbx_description
1 polymer ?
#
loop_
_entity_poly.entity_id
_entity_poly.type
_entity_poly.pdbx_seq_one_letter_code
_entity_poly.pdbx_strand_id
1 'polypeptide(L)'
;MTAVQPQADSITVHNPATGLVAGTVPIDDAETVAAKARELRLFQPEWEAIGPKGRKKWMLKWQEWILDNADHITSVLMSETGKSRVDANLEPVAVADMINYWAGHAEEYMADKHVSAHSPLWKVKKFTVAYRPIPLVGVITPWNFPFAMPGLDVPPALAAGCAVLLKPSEVTPLSAVEFVRGWNEVGAPPVMALTTGYGATGAAMPAVCDMIQFTGSTATGKKVAAACAERLIPCSLELGGKDPAIVLADADLDRAANGITWGAFFNSGQVCVSIERVYVEAPVYDEFVSKLAANVRKLQQGSESDAGFTYDLGAMATDAQVGIVQRHVDEAVAAGAKVLTGGKPTGK
;
A
#
# COMPACT_ATOMS: atom_id res chain seq x y z
N MET A 1 12.82 -37.42 -17.67
CA MET A 1 12.95 -36.90 -16.31
C MET A 1 13.47 -35.47 -16.43
N THR A 2 12.59 -34.47 -16.45
CA THR A 2 12.95 -33.05 -16.38
C THR A 2 13.42 -32.77 -14.97
N ALA A 3 14.69 -32.37 -14.82
CA ALA A 3 15.24 -31.95 -13.53
C ALA A 3 14.41 -30.78 -13.01
N VAL A 4 13.73 -30.98 -11.89
CA VAL A 4 13.10 -29.89 -11.12
C VAL A 4 14.26 -29.02 -10.66
N GLN A 5 14.37 -27.80 -11.18
CA GLN A 5 15.30 -26.82 -10.62
C GLN A 5 14.94 -26.63 -9.15
N PRO A 6 15.94 -26.62 -8.26
CA PRO A 6 15.67 -26.34 -6.86
C PRO A 6 14.96 -24.97 -6.78
N GLN A 7 13.78 -24.95 -6.18
CA GLN A 7 13.04 -23.74 -5.92
C GLN A 7 13.93 -22.89 -4.99
N ALA A 8 14.18 -21.63 -5.35
CA ALA A 8 14.98 -20.75 -4.51
C ALA A 8 14.29 -20.60 -3.14
N ASP A 9 15.04 -20.79 -2.06
CA ASP A 9 14.50 -20.70 -0.70
C ASP A 9 14.32 -19.24 -0.23
N SER A 10 14.76 -18.28 -1.03
CA SER A 10 14.70 -16.84 -0.72
C SER A 10 14.50 -15.96 -1.95
N ILE A 11 13.98 -14.77 -1.71
CA ILE A 11 13.87 -13.68 -2.69
C ILE A 11 15.03 -12.72 -2.45
N THR A 12 15.85 -12.48 -3.46
CA THR A 12 16.86 -11.42 -3.45
C THR A 12 16.25 -10.15 -4.03
N VAL A 13 16.27 -9.08 -3.25
CA VAL A 13 15.75 -7.76 -3.62
C VAL A 13 16.90 -6.90 -4.15
N HIS A 14 16.71 -6.29 -5.30
CA HIS A 14 17.69 -5.39 -5.91
C HIS A 14 17.15 -3.98 -5.96
N ASN A 15 18.03 -3.00 -5.73
CA ASN A 15 17.72 -1.60 -5.96
C ASN A 15 17.58 -1.37 -7.49
N PRO A 16 16.41 -0.92 -7.97
CA PRO A 16 16.18 -0.78 -9.41
C PRO A 16 17.01 0.34 -10.06
N ALA A 17 17.47 1.31 -9.29
CA ALA A 17 18.29 2.42 -9.80
C ALA A 17 19.76 2.04 -9.96
N THR A 18 20.29 1.15 -9.09
CA THR A 18 21.73 0.82 -9.03
C THR A 18 22.02 -0.62 -9.42
N GLY A 19 21.04 -1.51 -9.36
CA GLY A 19 21.21 -2.97 -9.54
C GLY A 19 21.86 -3.67 -8.35
N LEU A 20 22.22 -2.96 -7.29
CA LEU A 20 22.83 -3.55 -6.10
C LEU A 20 21.80 -4.34 -5.29
N VAL A 21 22.27 -5.39 -4.59
CA VAL A 21 21.42 -6.14 -3.67
C VAL A 21 21.06 -5.25 -2.48
N ALA A 22 19.76 -5.06 -2.26
CA ALA A 22 19.19 -4.33 -1.12
C ALA A 22 19.00 -5.24 0.10
N GLY A 23 18.65 -6.53 -0.13
CA GLY A 23 18.44 -7.50 0.93
C GLY A 23 17.86 -8.81 0.41
N THR A 24 17.54 -9.72 1.35
CA THR A 24 16.91 -10.99 1.05
C THR A 24 15.80 -11.30 2.04
N VAL A 25 14.74 -11.98 1.60
CA VAL A 25 13.69 -12.52 2.46
C VAL A 25 13.41 -13.99 2.13
N PRO A 26 12.97 -14.81 3.09
CA PRO A 26 12.60 -16.21 2.83
C PRO A 26 11.37 -16.29 1.92
N ILE A 27 11.12 -17.47 1.35
CA ILE A 27 9.87 -17.81 0.66
C ILE A 27 9.08 -18.75 1.56
N ASP A 28 7.95 -18.29 2.04
CA ASP A 28 7.02 -19.10 2.82
C ASP A 28 6.13 -19.93 1.89
N ASP A 29 6.08 -21.22 2.15
CA ASP A 29 5.12 -22.13 1.51
C ASP A 29 3.74 -22.11 2.21
N ALA A 30 2.80 -22.85 1.68
CA ALA A 30 1.45 -22.93 2.22
C ALA A 30 1.40 -23.49 3.67
N GLU A 31 2.31 -24.38 4.04
CA GLU A 31 2.39 -24.94 5.38
C GLU A 31 2.87 -23.89 6.40
N THR A 32 3.91 -23.13 6.04
CA THR A 32 4.42 -22.00 6.82
C THR A 32 3.37 -20.92 7.00
N VAL A 33 2.63 -20.55 5.93
CA VAL A 33 1.50 -19.62 5.99
C VAL A 33 0.44 -20.11 6.98
N ALA A 34 0.08 -21.40 6.92
CA ALA A 34 -0.89 -22.00 7.82
C ALA A 34 -0.39 -22.07 9.28
N ALA A 35 0.90 -22.31 9.50
CA ALA A 35 1.51 -22.28 10.83
C ALA A 35 1.43 -20.89 11.46
N LYS A 36 1.84 -19.85 10.73
CA LYS A 36 1.73 -18.45 11.18
C LYS A 36 0.27 -18.05 11.48
N ALA A 37 -0.67 -18.45 10.64
CA ALA A 37 -2.09 -18.21 10.87
C ALA A 37 -2.62 -18.88 12.15
N ARG A 38 -2.19 -20.14 12.43
CA ARG A 38 -2.55 -20.82 13.69
C ARG A 38 -1.99 -20.10 14.91
N GLU A 39 -0.73 -19.67 14.85
CA GLU A 39 -0.10 -18.92 15.95
C GLU A 39 -0.83 -17.60 16.23
N LEU A 40 -1.12 -16.80 15.21
CA LEU A 40 -1.86 -15.54 15.35
C LEU A 40 -3.22 -15.74 16.03
N ARG A 41 -3.93 -16.83 15.70
CA ARG A 41 -5.23 -17.17 16.28
C ARG A 41 -5.17 -17.50 17.78
N LEU A 42 -4.02 -17.94 18.29
CA LEU A 42 -3.85 -18.20 19.72
C LEU A 42 -3.84 -16.92 20.54
N PHE A 43 -3.32 -15.82 19.99
CA PHE A 43 -3.16 -14.55 20.70
C PHE A 43 -4.31 -13.55 20.42
N GLN A 44 -5.07 -13.74 19.34
CA GLN A 44 -6.16 -12.81 18.99
C GLN A 44 -7.22 -12.64 20.09
N PRO A 45 -7.69 -13.68 20.80
CA PRO A 45 -8.70 -13.50 21.84
C PRO A 45 -8.25 -12.59 22.99
N GLU A 46 -6.96 -12.67 23.39
CA GLU A 46 -6.41 -11.78 24.40
C GLU A 46 -6.31 -10.34 23.89
N TRP A 47 -5.93 -10.17 22.60
CA TRP A 47 -5.90 -8.87 21.95
C TRP A 47 -7.30 -8.23 21.87
N GLU A 48 -8.33 -9.00 21.56
CA GLU A 48 -9.72 -8.53 21.62
C GLU A 48 -10.10 -8.12 23.05
N ALA A 49 -9.78 -8.95 24.04
CA ALA A 49 -10.17 -8.79 25.43
C ALA A 49 -9.61 -7.53 26.10
N ILE A 50 -8.41 -7.06 25.71
CA ILE A 50 -7.86 -5.81 26.28
C ILE A 50 -8.63 -4.55 25.84
N GLY A 51 -9.53 -4.66 24.88
CA GLY A 51 -10.41 -3.60 24.42
C GLY A 51 -9.70 -2.46 23.66
N PRO A 52 -10.46 -1.50 23.09
CA PRO A 52 -9.87 -0.42 22.28
C PRO A 52 -8.84 0.41 23.03
N LYS A 53 -9.08 0.72 24.32
CA LYS A 53 -8.14 1.49 25.16
C LYS A 53 -6.82 0.76 25.40
N GLY A 54 -6.88 -0.56 25.60
CA GLY A 54 -5.68 -1.37 25.77
C GLY A 54 -4.87 -1.45 24.50
N ARG A 55 -5.54 -1.67 23.35
CA ARG A 55 -4.92 -1.71 22.02
C ARG A 55 -4.27 -0.38 21.64
N LYS A 56 -4.94 0.76 21.90
CA LYS A 56 -4.41 2.10 21.66
C LYS A 56 -3.01 2.30 22.24
N LYS A 57 -2.76 1.80 23.47
CA LYS A 57 -1.45 1.95 24.14
C LYS A 57 -0.32 1.32 23.33
N TRP A 58 -0.55 0.14 22.74
CA TRP A 58 0.44 -0.57 21.93
C TRP A 58 0.63 0.08 20.57
N MET A 59 -0.47 0.50 19.96
CA MET A 59 -0.43 1.20 18.66
C MET A 59 0.35 2.51 18.75
N LEU A 60 0.17 3.30 19.81
CA LEU A 60 0.92 4.54 19.99
C LEU A 60 2.41 4.31 20.27
N LYS A 61 2.78 3.27 21.01
CA LYS A 61 4.20 2.88 21.15
C LYS A 61 4.82 2.50 19.80
N TRP A 62 4.06 1.79 18.97
CA TRP A 62 4.50 1.43 17.62
C TRP A 62 4.63 2.68 16.73
N GLN A 63 3.71 3.62 16.82
CA GLN A 63 3.80 4.92 16.15
C GLN A 63 5.10 5.67 16.53
N GLU A 64 5.39 5.77 17.83
CA GLU A 64 6.62 6.40 18.35
C GLU A 64 7.85 5.70 17.75
N TRP A 65 7.89 4.37 17.78
CA TRP A 65 9.00 3.60 17.18
C TRP A 65 9.18 3.91 15.68
N ILE A 66 8.08 4.01 14.91
CA ILE A 66 8.14 4.35 13.47
C ILE A 66 8.75 5.74 13.27
N LEU A 67 8.34 6.72 14.08
CA LEU A 67 8.87 8.09 14.00
C LEU A 67 10.35 8.15 14.38
N ASP A 68 10.75 7.45 15.42
CA ASP A 68 12.15 7.38 15.87
C ASP A 68 13.06 6.67 14.85
N ASN A 69 12.50 5.76 14.03
CA ASN A 69 13.21 5.02 13.00
C ASN A 69 12.92 5.53 11.57
N ALA A 70 12.29 6.71 11.41
CA ALA A 70 11.84 7.20 10.10
C ALA A 70 12.96 7.31 9.06
N ASP A 71 14.13 7.78 9.43
CA ASP A 71 15.30 7.88 8.53
C ASP A 71 15.81 6.51 8.07
N HIS A 72 15.83 5.52 8.97
CA HIS A 72 16.19 4.15 8.64
C HIS A 72 15.16 3.54 7.67
N ILE A 73 13.86 3.65 7.99
CA ILE A 73 12.77 3.17 7.15
C ILE A 73 12.83 3.82 5.76
N THR A 74 13.05 5.14 5.70
CA THR A 74 13.24 5.88 4.44
C THR A 74 14.39 5.32 3.62
N SER A 75 15.53 4.99 4.27
CA SER A 75 16.69 4.40 3.59
C SER A 75 16.40 3.00 3.04
N VAL A 76 15.65 2.17 3.79
CA VAL A 76 15.20 0.87 3.32
C VAL A 76 14.26 1.02 2.11
N LEU A 77 13.28 1.92 2.19
CA LEU A 77 12.36 2.25 1.09
C LEU A 77 13.11 2.63 -0.19
N MET A 78 14.06 3.56 -0.09
CA MET A 78 14.90 3.98 -1.23
C MET A 78 15.69 2.81 -1.79
N SER A 79 16.22 1.94 -0.93
CA SER A 79 17.06 0.81 -1.35
C SER A 79 16.30 -0.25 -2.14
N GLU A 80 15.04 -0.52 -1.82
CA GLU A 80 14.27 -1.57 -2.49
C GLU A 80 13.38 -1.05 -3.64
N THR A 81 12.98 0.24 -3.60
CA THR A 81 12.06 0.82 -4.60
C THR A 81 12.75 1.68 -5.63
N GLY A 82 13.93 2.23 -5.33
CA GLY A 82 14.61 3.23 -6.15
C GLY A 82 13.93 4.60 -6.17
N LYS A 83 12.92 4.85 -5.33
CA LYS A 83 12.25 6.15 -5.26
C LYS A 83 13.15 7.24 -4.67
N SER A 84 12.81 8.50 -4.95
CA SER A 84 13.50 9.64 -4.36
C SER A 84 13.30 9.69 -2.85
N ARG A 85 14.20 10.37 -2.14
CA ARG A 85 14.04 10.59 -0.69
C ARG A 85 12.77 11.37 -0.35
N VAL A 86 12.38 12.32 -1.20
CA VAL A 86 11.14 13.09 -1.03
C VAL A 86 9.94 12.15 -0.96
N ASP A 87 9.83 11.21 -1.91
CA ASP A 87 8.73 10.26 -1.98
C ASP A 87 8.80 9.22 -0.84
N ALA A 88 10.00 8.71 -0.54
CA ALA A 88 10.20 7.70 0.48
C ALA A 88 9.89 8.21 1.90
N ASN A 89 10.30 9.44 2.21
CA ASN A 89 10.13 10.03 3.55
C ASN A 89 8.67 10.29 3.94
N LEU A 90 7.76 10.36 2.96
CA LEU A 90 6.34 10.52 3.22
C LEU A 90 5.70 9.27 3.83
N GLU A 91 6.22 8.08 3.54
CA GLU A 91 5.57 6.83 3.95
C GLU A 91 5.57 6.62 5.48
N PRO A 92 6.71 6.71 6.21
CA PRO A 92 6.68 6.55 7.67
C PRO A 92 5.83 7.62 8.38
N VAL A 93 5.83 8.86 7.89
CA VAL A 93 4.99 9.94 8.44
C VAL A 93 3.51 9.65 8.23
N ALA A 94 3.13 9.22 7.02
CA ALA A 94 1.74 8.86 6.71
C ALA A 94 1.25 7.69 7.57
N VAL A 95 2.09 6.65 7.74
CA VAL A 95 1.74 5.50 8.59
C VAL A 95 1.57 5.91 10.05
N ALA A 96 2.44 6.76 10.57
CA ALA A 96 2.32 7.27 11.93
C ALA A 96 1.00 8.03 12.13
N ASP A 97 0.58 8.85 11.15
CA ASP A 97 -0.70 9.56 11.20
C ASP A 97 -1.90 8.60 11.16
N MET A 98 -1.87 7.61 10.28
CA MET A 98 -2.90 6.55 10.18
C MET A 98 -3.05 5.78 11.49
N ILE A 99 -1.94 5.39 12.12
CA ILE A 99 -1.95 4.71 13.43
C ILE A 99 -2.61 5.60 14.49
N ASN A 100 -2.22 6.88 14.55
CA ASN A 100 -2.81 7.84 15.48
C ASN A 100 -4.31 7.98 15.30
N TYR A 101 -4.76 8.11 14.05
CA TYR A 101 -6.18 8.22 13.71
C TYR A 101 -6.97 7.00 14.20
N TRP A 102 -6.58 5.80 13.79
CA TRP A 102 -7.31 4.58 14.12
C TRP A 102 -7.25 4.26 15.62
N ALA A 103 -6.10 4.45 16.27
CA ALA A 103 -5.96 4.30 17.71
C ALA A 103 -6.82 5.30 18.48
N GLY A 104 -7.01 6.52 17.95
CA GLY A 104 -7.85 7.55 18.53
C GLY A 104 -9.34 7.27 18.45
N HIS A 105 -9.81 6.66 17.35
CA HIS A 105 -11.24 6.53 17.03
C HIS A 105 -11.81 5.12 17.22
N ALA A 106 -10.97 4.12 17.51
CA ALA A 106 -11.43 2.72 17.61
C ALA A 106 -12.53 2.52 18.66
N GLU A 107 -12.48 3.22 19.80
CA GLU A 107 -13.51 3.11 20.83
C GLU A 107 -14.88 3.59 20.32
N GLU A 108 -14.90 4.69 19.58
CA GLU A 108 -16.14 5.24 18.99
C GLU A 108 -16.71 4.31 17.92
N TYR A 109 -15.86 3.84 17.00
CA TYR A 109 -16.29 3.02 15.86
C TYR A 109 -16.76 1.63 16.29
N MET A 110 -16.18 1.06 17.34
CA MET A 110 -16.52 -0.25 17.89
C MET A 110 -17.59 -0.22 18.96
N ALA A 111 -18.10 0.97 19.34
CA ALA A 111 -19.12 1.11 20.37
C ALA A 111 -20.43 0.45 19.96
N ASP A 112 -21.04 -0.27 20.92
CA ASP A 112 -22.37 -0.84 20.75
C ASP A 112 -23.40 0.27 20.50
N LYS A 113 -24.29 0.06 19.54
CA LYS A 113 -25.37 1.00 19.18
C LYS A 113 -26.72 0.43 19.57
N HIS A 114 -27.45 1.14 20.43
CA HIS A 114 -28.82 0.80 20.75
C HIS A 114 -29.76 1.41 19.71
N VAL A 115 -30.61 0.57 19.12
CA VAL A 115 -31.55 0.99 18.09
C VAL A 115 -32.98 0.81 18.59
N SER A 116 -33.88 1.71 18.20
CA SER A 116 -35.28 1.66 18.55
C SER A 116 -36.02 0.60 17.75
N ALA A 117 -37.01 -0.05 18.36
CA ALA A 117 -37.89 -0.95 17.64
C ALA A 117 -38.70 -0.17 16.58
N HIS A 118 -38.74 -0.66 15.35
CA HIS A 118 -39.53 -0.09 14.25
C HIS A 118 -41.06 -0.33 14.37
N SER A 119 -41.45 -1.28 15.20
CA SER A 119 -42.86 -1.69 15.37
C SER A 119 -43.23 -1.75 16.85
N PRO A 120 -44.48 -1.39 17.23
CA PRO A 120 -45.00 -1.53 18.59
C PRO A 120 -44.87 -2.94 19.16
N LEU A 121 -44.99 -3.98 18.32
CA LEU A 121 -44.87 -5.38 18.72
C LEU A 121 -43.51 -5.73 19.33
N TRP A 122 -42.47 -4.99 18.98
CA TRP A 122 -41.10 -5.23 19.43
C TRP A 122 -40.62 -4.27 20.50
N LYS A 123 -41.45 -3.31 20.97
CA LYS A 123 -41.06 -2.29 21.98
C LYS A 123 -40.60 -2.91 23.29
N VAL A 124 -40.97 -4.14 23.59
CA VAL A 124 -40.53 -4.86 24.82
C VAL A 124 -39.15 -5.49 24.67
N LYS A 125 -38.55 -5.43 23.47
CA LYS A 125 -37.21 -5.96 23.18
C LYS A 125 -36.17 -4.82 23.18
N LYS A 126 -34.96 -5.15 23.62
CA LYS A 126 -33.79 -4.29 23.44
C LYS A 126 -33.04 -4.76 22.19
N PHE A 127 -32.77 -3.83 21.29
CA PHE A 127 -31.97 -4.10 20.10
C PHE A 127 -30.61 -3.42 20.23
N THR A 128 -29.56 -4.18 19.96
CA THR A 128 -28.19 -3.68 20.00
C THR A 128 -27.48 -4.17 18.75
N VAL A 129 -26.78 -3.24 18.08
CA VAL A 129 -25.78 -3.56 17.06
C VAL A 129 -24.44 -3.56 17.75
N ALA A 130 -23.83 -4.73 17.83
CA ALA A 130 -22.49 -4.91 18.43
C ALA A 130 -21.48 -5.26 17.34
N TYR A 131 -20.30 -4.66 17.40
CA TYR A 131 -19.21 -4.95 16.49
C TYR A 131 -18.25 -5.95 17.14
N ARG A 132 -17.81 -6.92 16.34
CA ARG A 132 -16.82 -7.92 16.76
C ARG A 132 -15.68 -7.94 15.75
N PRO A 133 -14.43 -8.12 16.19
CA PRO A 133 -13.32 -8.25 15.28
C PRO A 133 -13.45 -9.50 14.41
N ILE A 134 -12.97 -9.42 13.20
CA ILE A 134 -12.69 -10.61 12.39
C ILE A 134 -11.42 -11.24 12.98
N PRO A 135 -11.43 -12.54 13.34
CA PRO A 135 -10.32 -13.11 14.11
C PRO A 135 -8.96 -12.97 13.44
N LEU A 136 -8.87 -13.26 12.12
CA LEU A 136 -7.63 -13.16 11.35
C LEU A 136 -7.88 -12.51 9.99
N VAL A 137 -7.27 -11.34 9.79
CA VAL A 137 -7.27 -10.61 8.52
C VAL A 137 -5.96 -10.88 7.78
N GLY A 138 -6.05 -11.35 6.54
CA GLY A 138 -4.93 -11.42 5.61
C GLY A 138 -4.81 -10.10 4.85
N VAL A 139 -3.66 -9.46 4.90
CA VAL A 139 -3.38 -8.20 4.21
C VAL A 139 -2.34 -8.47 3.14
N ILE A 140 -2.68 -8.22 1.86
CA ILE A 140 -1.80 -8.41 0.71
C ILE A 140 -1.56 -7.07 0.05
N THR A 141 -0.30 -6.60 0.02
CA THR A 141 0.03 -5.24 -0.41
C THR A 141 0.91 -5.21 -1.67
N PRO A 142 0.79 -4.15 -2.48
CA PRO A 142 1.60 -3.96 -3.69
C PRO A 142 2.99 -3.42 -3.37
N TRP A 143 3.75 -3.16 -4.44
CA TRP A 143 5.16 -2.75 -4.38
C TRP A 143 5.39 -1.24 -4.40
N ASN A 144 4.39 -0.43 -4.75
CA ASN A 144 4.60 0.99 -5.05
C ASN A 144 4.73 1.89 -3.80
N PHE A 145 4.07 1.55 -2.71
CA PHE A 145 4.21 2.18 -1.39
C PHE A 145 4.32 1.09 -0.32
N PRO A 146 5.46 0.39 -0.25
CA PRO A 146 5.54 -0.87 0.48
C PRO A 146 5.49 -0.74 2.00
N PHE A 147 5.65 0.47 2.56
CA PHE A 147 5.45 0.78 3.97
C PHE A 147 4.07 1.41 4.23
N ALA A 148 3.62 2.31 3.35
CA ALA A 148 2.34 3.00 3.53
C ALA A 148 1.13 2.10 3.25
N MET A 149 1.21 1.16 2.28
CA MET A 149 0.09 0.28 1.98
C MET A 149 -0.28 -0.66 3.14
N PRO A 150 0.67 -1.32 3.82
CA PRO A 150 0.37 -1.96 5.10
C PRO A 150 -0.24 -1.00 6.13
N GLY A 151 0.22 0.26 6.15
CA GLY A 151 -0.28 1.31 7.03
C GLY A 151 -1.75 1.67 6.84
N LEU A 152 -2.32 1.47 5.64
CA LEU A 152 -3.75 1.67 5.37
C LEU A 152 -4.60 0.58 6.02
N ASP A 153 -4.15 -0.68 6.00
CA ASP A 153 -4.99 -1.84 6.28
C ASP A 153 -4.72 -2.47 7.65
N VAL A 154 -3.46 -2.50 8.09
CA VAL A 154 -3.07 -3.16 9.34
C VAL A 154 -3.54 -2.38 10.59
N PRO A 155 -3.32 -1.05 10.69
CA PRO A 155 -3.75 -0.30 11.87
C PRO A 155 -5.26 -0.39 12.15
N PRO A 156 -6.18 -0.23 11.17
CA PRO A 156 -7.61 -0.39 11.44
C PRO A 156 -7.98 -1.81 11.88
N ALA A 157 -7.36 -2.85 11.30
CA ALA A 157 -7.58 -4.23 11.70
C ALA A 157 -7.13 -4.47 13.15
N LEU A 158 -5.92 -4.04 13.52
CA LEU A 158 -5.42 -4.12 14.89
C LEU A 158 -6.29 -3.32 15.87
N ALA A 159 -6.69 -2.10 15.49
CA ALA A 159 -7.55 -1.24 16.30
C ALA A 159 -8.93 -1.89 16.55
N ALA A 160 -9.48 -2.60 15.58
CA ALA A 160 -10.71 -3.37 15.71
C ALA A 160 -10.56 -4.60 16.63
N GLY A 161 -9.34 -5.11 16.85
CA GLY A 161 -9.06 -6.29 17.67
C GLY A 161 -8.77 -7.56 16.85
N CYS A 162 -8.54 -7.42 15.56
CA CYS A 162 -8.14 -8.52 14.68
C CYS A 162 -6.66 -8.89 14.90
N ALA A 163 -6.30 -10.14 14.61
CA ALA A 163 -4.93 -10.49 14.28
C ALA A 163 -4.69 -10.31 12.77
N VAL A 164 -3.45 -10.06 12.36
CA VAL A 164 -3.10 -9.73 10.98
C VAL A 164 -1.95 -10.60 10.48
N LEU A 165 -2.17 -11.22 9.32
CA LEU A 165 -1.12 -11.87 8.52
C LEU A 165 -0.83 -10.98 7.30
N LEU A 166 0.34 -10.31 7.31
CA LEU A 166 0.76 -9.39 6.25
C LEU A 166 1.62 -10.11 5.21
N LYS A 167 1.25 -9.96 3.93
CA LYS A 167 2.07 -10.39 2.79
C LYS A 167 2.36 -9.21 1.86
N PRO A 168 3.58 -8.68 1.87
CA PRO A 168 4.01 -7.67 0.91
C PRO A 168 4.22 -8.25 -0.49
N SER A 169 4.36 -7.38 -1.48
CA SER A 169 4.87 -7.77 -2.80
C SER A 169 6.28 -8.36 -2.69
N GLU A 170 6.57 -9.33 -3.52
CA GLU A 170 7.92 -9.89 -3.69
C GLU A 170 8.94 -8.89 -4.25
N VAL A 171 8.45 -7.80 -4.85
CA VAL A 171 9.31 -6.74 -5.43
C VAL A 171 9.95 -5.90 -4.33
N THR A 172 9.17 -5.57 -3.29
CA THR A 172 9.57 -4.63 -2.22
C THR A 172 9.14 -5.14 -0.85
N PRO A 173 9.68 -6.26 -0.37
CA PRO A 173 9.28 -6.85 0.90
C PRO A 173 10.01 -6.28 2.12
N LEU A 174 11.16 -5.59 1.95
CA LEU A 174 12.04 -5.19 3.06
C LEU A 174 11.40 -4.15 3.98
N SER A 175 10.66 -3.20 3.42
CA SER A 175 9.92 -2.21 4.22
C SER A 175 8.85 -2.87 5.11
N ALA A 176 8.20 -3.94 4.63
CA ALA A 176 7.24 -4.69 5.45
C ALA A 176 7.93 -5.49 6.58
N VAL A 177 9.19 -5.91 6.38
CA VAL A 177 10.01 -6.47 7.47
C VAL A 177 10.18 -5.43 8.57
N GLU A 178 10.54 -4.20 8.22
CA GLU A 178 10.68 -3.09 9.17
C GLU A 178 9.35 -2.76 9.87
N PHE A 179 8.26 -2.79 9.13
CA PHE A 179 6.92 -2.54 9.65
C PHE A 179 6.55 -3.52 10.79
N VAL A 180 6.80 -4.82 10.59
CA VAL A 180 6.54 -5.86 11.60
C VAL A 180 7.63 -5.85 12.69
N ARG A 181 8.89 -5.52 12.35
CA ARG A 181 9.97 -5.37 13.31
C ARG A 181 9.61 -4.35 14.39
N GLY A 182 9.10 -3.19 14.00
CA GLY A 182 8.69 -2.16 14.95
C GLY A 182 7.62 -2.63 15.94
N TRP A 183 6.62 -3.38 15.48
CA TRP A 183 5.63 -3.99 16.35
C TRP A 183 6.23 -4.94 17.39
N ASN A 184 7.18 -5.77 16.94
CA ASN A 184 7.83 -6.73 17.82
C ASN A 184 8.80 -6.07 18.81
N GLU A 185 9.57 -5.06 18.39
CA GLU A 185 10.55 -4.36 19.25
C GLU A 185 9.90 -3.55 20.37
N VAL A 186 8.69 -3.02 20.16
CA VAL A 186 7.96 -2.37 21.27
C VAL A 186 7.36 -3.38 22.26
N GLY A 187 7.56 -4.69 22.04
CA GLY A 187 7.06 -5.76 22.90
C GLY A 187 5.54 -5.93 22.84
N ALA A 188 4.92 -5.56 21.74
CA ALA A 188 3.48 -5.69 21.55
C ALA A 188 3.04 -7.16 21.45
N PRO A 189 1.77 -7.50 21.79
CA PRO A 189 1.25 -8.84 21.65
C PRO A 189 1.45 -9.40 20.24
N PRO A 190 1.76 -10.71 20.07
CA PRO A 190 2.11 -11.31 18.79
C PRO A 190 0.87 -11.59 17.91
N VAL A 191 0.15 -10.52 17.58
CA VAL A 191 -1.07 -10.52 16.74
C VAL A 191 -0.83 -9.99 15.33
N MET A 192 0.43 -9.76 14.96
CA MET A 192 0.84 -9.40 13.61
C MET A 192 2.03 -10.26 13.21
N ALA A 193 1.95 -10.88 12.03
CA ALA A 193 3.04 -11.65 11.45
C ALA A 193 3.23 -11.31 9.97
N LEU A 194 4.48 -11.46 9.52
CA LEU A 194 4.86 -11.31 8.12
C LEU A 194 4.93 -12.68 7.44
N THR A 195 4.42 -12.77 6.21
CA THR A 195 4.68 -13.88 5.30
C THR A 195 5.21 -13.33 3.98
N THR A 196 6.32 -13.88 3.49
CA THR A 196 6.99 -13.43 2.27
C THR A 196 7.02 -14.55 1.23
N GLY A 197 7.00 -14.18 -0.04
CA GLY A 197 6.96 -15.12 -1.15
C GLY A 197 6.23 -14.56 -2.35
N TYR A 198 6.15 -15.36 -3.38
CA TYR A 198 5.51 -15.03 -4.65
C TYR A 198 3.98 -15.23 -4.62
N GLY A 199 3.36 -15.24 -5.79
CA GLY A 199 1.92 -15.42 -5.94
C GLY A 199 1.35 -16.68 -5.27
N ALA A 200 2.13 -17.77 -5.18
CA ALA A 200 1.71 -19.01 -4.51
C ALA A 200 1.49 -18.81 -3.00
N THR A 201 2.38 -18.07 -2.33
CA THR A 201 2.23 -17.69 -0.91
C THR A 201 0.97 -16.86 -0.69
N GLY A 202 0.71 -15.86 -1.57
CA GLY A 202 -0.52 -15.06 -1.51
C GLY A 202 -1.78 -15.88 -1.75
N ALA A 203 -1.74 -16.84 -2.67
CA ALA A 203 -2.86 -17.73 -2.97
C ALA A 203 -3.20 -18.69 -1.81
N ALA A 204 -2.28 -18.96 -0.90
CA ALA A 204 -2.52 -19.76 0.30
C ALA A 204 -3.30 -18.99 1.39
N MET A 205 -3.26 -17.66 1.40
CA MET A 205 -3.86 -16.86 2.46
C MET A 205 -5.39 -16.97 2.59
N PRO A 206 -6.18 -16.96 1.50
CA PRO A 206 -7.63 -17.15 1.61
C PRO A 206 -8.01 -18.47 2.30
N ALA A 207 -7.16 -19.51 2.23
CA ALA A 207 -7.42 -20.79 2.87
C ALA A 207 -7.34 -20.73 4.41
N VAL A 208 -6.64 -19.76 4.99
CA VAL A 208 -6.34 -19.71 6.42
C VAL A 208 -6.86 -18.46 7.13
N CYS A 209 -7.17 -17.38 6.39
CA CYS A 209 -7.71 -16.13 6.92
C CYS A 209 -9.24 -16.13 6.92
N ASP A 210 -9.83 -15.21 7.69
CA ASP A 210 -11.29 -15.02 7.79
C ASP A 210 -11.78 -13.83 6.94
N MET A 211 -10.85 -12.99 6.48
CA MET A 211 -11.05 -11.90 5.53
C MET A 211 -9.74 -11.65 4.79
N ILE A 212 -9.81 -11.22 3.53
CA ILE A 212 -8.65 -10.72 2.79
C ILE A 212 -8.85 -9.24 2.46
N GLN A 213 -7.86 -8.44 2.82
CA GLN A 213 -7.66 -7.09 2.33
C GLN A 213 -6.55 -7.16 1.27
N PHE A 214 -6.87 -6.76 0.05
CA PHE A 214 -5.95 -6.84 -1.08
C PHE A 214 -5.84 -5.50 -1.78
N THR A 215 -4.62 -5.02 -1.96
CA THR A 215 -4.30 -3.90 -2.84
C THR A 215 -3.35 -4.36 -3.95
N GLY A 216 -3.70 -4.10 -5.21
CA GLY A 216 -2.88 -4.51 -6.35
C GLY A 216 -3.58 -4.45 -7.70
N SER A 217 -3.13 -5.28 -8.65
CA SER A 217 -3.71 -5.28 -10.00
C SER A 217 -5.12 -5.88 -10.04
N THR A 218 -5.97 -5.35 -10.92
CA THR A 218 -7.33 -5.88 -11.18
C THR A 218 -7.31 -7.37 -11.54
N ALA A 219 -6.32 -7.82 -12.31
CA ALA A 219 -6.20 -9.23 -12.71
C ALA A 219 -5.96 -10.16 -11.50
N THR A 220 -5.12 -9.72 -10.55
CA THR A 220 -4.87 -10.47 -9.31
C THR A 220 -6.06 -10.37 -8.36
N GLY A 221 -6.67 -9.18 -8.22
CA GLY A 221 -7.84 -8.98 -7.38
C GLY A 221 -9.02 -9.90 -7.74
N LYS A 222 -9.26 -10.12 -9.04
CA LYS A 222 -10.27 -11.10 -9.50
C LYS A 222 -9.97 -12.52 -9.01
N LYS A 223 -8.70 -12.94 -8.97
CA LYS A 223 -8.30 -14.27 -8.44
C LYS A 223 -8.50 -14.36 -6.94
N VAL A 224 -8.14 -13.30 -6.21
CA VAL A 224 -8.35 -13.20 -4.75
C VAL A 224 -9.85 -13.26 -4.43
N ALA A 225 -10.67 -12.48 -5.13
CA ALA A 225 -12.11 -12.49 -4.96
C ALA A 225 -12.72 -13.89 -5.18
N ALA A 226 -12.31 -14.59 -6.23
CA ALA A 226 -12.77 -15.94 -6.50
C ALA A 226 -12.40 -16.92 -5.36
N ALA A 227 -11.15 -16.88 -4.89
CA ALA A 227 -10.70 -17.72 -3.78
C ALA A 227 -11.43 -17.41 -2.46
N CYS A 228 -11.74 -16.15 -2.18
CA CYS A 228 -12.54 -15.75 -1.02
C CYS A 228 -13.99 -16.24 -1.14
N ALA A 229 -14.58 -16.14 -2.35
CA ALA A 229 -15.95 -16.58 -2.60
C ALA A 229 -16.13 -18.09 -2.40
N GLU A 230 -15.14 -18.91 -2.77
CA GLU A 230 -15.18 -20.38 -2.53
C GLU A 230 -15.29 -20.72 -1.04
N ARG A 231 -14.83 -19.85 -0.16
CA ARG A 231 -14.88 -20.02 1.30
C ARG A 231 -15.95 -19.16 1.98
N LEU A 232 -16.66 -18.35 1.23
CA LEU A 232 -17.64 -17.38 1.74
C LEU A 232 -17.05 -16.41 2.78
N ILE A 233 -15.76 -16.07 2.64
CA ILE A 233 -15.12 -15.04 3.46
C ILE A 233 -15.17 -13.69 2.75
N PRO A 234 -15.32 -12.57 3.48
CA PRO A 234 -15.29 -11.24 2.87
C PRO A 234 -13.91 -10.92 2.32
N CYS A 235 -13.88 -10.10 1.27
CA CYS A 235 -12.66 -9.45 0.81
C CYS A 235 -12.93 -7.98 0.48
N SER A 236 -11.93 -7.14 0.72
CA SER A 236 -11.88 -5.77 0.23
C SER A 236 -10.77 -5.70 -0.82
N LEU A 237 -11.06 -5.05 -1.94
CA LEU A 237 -10.17 -5.00 -3.10
C LEU A 237 -9.91 -3.53 -3.47
N GLU A 238 -8.68 -3.09 -3.26
CA GLU A 238 -8.18 -1.81 -3.73
C GLU A 238 -7.36 -2.05 -5.01
N LEU A 239 -7.75 -1.43 -6.10
CA LEU A 239 -7.24 -1.74 -7.43
C LEU A 239 -6.68 -0.47 -8.10
N GLY A 240 -6.22 -0.58 -9.34
CA GLY A 240 -5.78 0.57 -10.12
C GLY A 240 -6.93 1.37 -10.73
N GLY A 241 -6.60 2.56 -11.23
CA GLY A 241 -7.52 3.47 -11.88
C GLY A 241 -6.99 4.01 -13.19
N LYS A 242 -7.68 5.01 -13.73
CA LYS A 242 -7.31 5.92 -14.80
C LYS A 242 -7.89 7.28 -14.47
N ASP A 243 -7.29 7.94 -13.48
CA ASP A 243 -7.88 9.04 -12.74
C ASP A 243 -7.89 10.35 -13.52
N PRO A 244 -9.03 11.06 -13.61
CA PRO A 244 -9.15 12.32 -14.33
C PRO A 244 -8.88 13.53 -13.45
N ALA A 245 -8.28 14.57 -14.03
CA ALA A 245 -8.38 15.94 -13.56
C ALA A 245 -9.18 16.78 -14.55
N ILE A 246 -9.94 17.75 -14.07
CA ILE A 246 -10.75 18.66 -14.88
C ILE A 246 -10.32 20.09 -14.56
N VAL A 247 -9.91 20.82 -15.58
CA VAL A 247 -9.48 22.23 -15.48
C VAL A 247 -10.53 23.12 -16.16
N LEU A 248 -11.25 23.90 -15.35
CA LEU A 248 -12.28 24.83 -15.81
C LEU A 248 -11.67 26.17 -16.23
N ALA A 249 -12.41 26.94 -17.02
CA ALA A 249 -11.93 28.22 -17.55
C ALA A 249 -11.65 29.30 -16.48
N ASP A 250 -12.28 29.19 -15.31
CA ASP A 250 -12.09 30.07 -14.16
C ASP A 250 -11.07 29.58 -13.13
N ALA A 251 -10.36 28.46 -13.43
CA ALA A 251 -9.35 27.91 -12.54
C ALA A 251 -8.09 28.80 -12.48
N ASP A 252 -7.43 28.83 -11.32
CA ASP A 252 -6.05 29.30 -11.21
C ASP A 252 -5.12 28.31 -11.93
N LEU A 253 -4.69 28.68 -13.13
CA LEU A 253 -3.92 27.77 -14.01
C LEU A 253 -2.52 27.45 -13.48
N ASP A 254 -1.89 28.34 -12.71
CA ASP A 254 -0.58 28.07 -12.10
C ASP A 254 -0.71 27.04 -10.99
N ARG A 255 -1.70 27.19 -10.13
CA ARG A 255 -2.03 26.22 -9.08
C ARG A 255 -2.46 24.88 -9.66
N ALA A 256 -3.31 24.89 -10.69
CA ALA A 256 -3.77 23.68 -11.37
C ALA A 256 -2.59 22.92 -12.02
N ALA A 257 -1.71 23.63 -12.76
CA ALA A 257 -0.54 23.01 -13.39
C ALA A 257 0.43 22.43 -12.34
N ASN A 258 0.67 23.14 -11.23
CA ASN A 258 1.53 22.63 -10.15
C ASN A 258 0.91 21.36 -9.48
N GLY A 259 -0.37 21.41 -9.12
CA GLY A 259 -1.06 20.29 -8.49
C GLY A 259 -1.12 19.05 -9.40
N ILE A 260 -1.40 19.24 -10.70
CA ILE A 260 -1.45 18.17 -11.68
C ILE A 260 -0.03 17.62 -11.96
N THR A 261 1.01 18.47 -11.99
CA THR A 261 2.39 17.97 -12.10
C THR A 261 2.72 17.05 -10.95
N TRP A 262 2.44 17.45 -9.71
CA TRP A 262 2.67 16.59 -8.54
C TRP A 262 1.81 15.32 -8.61
N GLY A 263 0.51 15.43 -8.84
CA GLY A 263 -0.40 14.29 -8.85
C GLY A 263 -0.16 13.27 -9.97
N ALA A 264 0.49 13.69 -11.07
CA ALA A 264 0.82 12.80 -12.18
C ALA A 264 2.21 12.17 -12.08
N PHE A 265 3.17 12.82 -11.39
CA PHE A 265 4.56 12.39 -11.36
C PHE A 265 5.06 11.96 -9.99
N PHE A 266 4.31 12.18 -8.91
CA PHE A 266 4.61 11.65 -7.59
C PHE A 266 4.92 10.14 -7.67
N ASN A 267 5.98 9.70 -6.98
CA ASN A 267 6.48 8.32 -7.05
C ASN A 267 6.71 7.83 -8.49
N SER A 268 7.18 8.70 -9.38
CA SER A 268 7.36 8.43 -10.83
C SER A 268 6.07 7.98 -11.54
N GLY A 269 4.90 8.45 -11.07
CA GLY A 269 3.58 8.09 -11.59
C GLY A 269 3.08 6.70 -11.15
N GLN A 270 3.81 6.02 -10.27
CA GLN A 270 3.48 4.66 -9.80
C GLN A 270 2.49 4.70 -8.63
N VAL A 271 1.36 5.36 -8.82
CA VAL A 271 0.32 5.63 -7.80
C VAL A 271 -1.02 5.16 -8.32
N CYS A 272 -1.79 4.46 -7.48
CA CYS A 272 -3.13 3.99 -7.85
C CYS A 272 -4.11 5.13 -8.17
N VAL A 273 -3.90 6.31 -7.58
CA VAL A 273 -4.65 7.55 -7.75
C VAL A 273 -3.87 8.60 -8.57
N SER A 274 -2.91 8.17 -9.41
CA SER A 274 -2.16 9.08 -10.27
C SER A 274 -3.09 9.79 -11.26
N ILE A 275 -2.86 11.09 -11.47
CA ILE A 275 -3.58 11.85 -12.50
C ILE A 275 -3.04 11.43 -13.87
N GLU A 276 -3.81 10.61 -14.58
CA GLU A 276 -3.41 10.06 -15.87
C GLU A 276 -4.14 10.67 -17.05
N ARG A 277 -5.24 11.38 -16.80
CA ARG A 277 -6.04 12.08 -17.82
C ARG A 277 -6.36 13.50 -17.34
N VAL A 278 -6.12 14.48 -18.19
CA VAL A 278 -6.45 15.88 -17.88
C VAL A 278 -7.39 16.42 -18.95
N TYR A 279 -8.58 16.81 -18.52
CA TYR A 279 -9.59 17.45 -19.37
C TYR A 279 -9.55 18.95 -19.11
N VAL A 280 -9.31 19.74 -20.15
CA VAL A 280 -9.13 21.19 -20.04
C VAL A 280 -10.16 21.87 -20.91
N GLU A 281 -10.89 22.88 -20.37
CA GLU A 281 -11.79 23.67 -21.18
C GLU A 281 -11.03 24.43 -22.28
N ALA A 282 -11.62 24.49 -23.47
CA ALA A 282 -10.97 25.01 -24.66
C ALA A 282 -10.40 26.43 -24.50
N PRO A 283 -11.07 27.42 -23.83
CA PRO A 283 -10.52 28.75 -23.68
C PRO A 283 -9.17 28.85 -22.96
N VAL A 284 -8.85 27.90 -22.10
CA VAL A 284 -7.61 27.89 -21.27
C VAL A 284 -6.65 26.79 -21.64
N TYR A 285 -6.95 26.00 -22.68
CA TYR A 285 -6.20 24.81 -23.04
C TYR A 285 -4.72 25.10 -23.36
N ASP A 286 -4.46 26.04 -24.26
CA ASP A 286 -3.09 26.30 -24.74
C ASP A 286 -2.22 26.89 -23.60
N GLU A 287 -2.77 27.79 -22.81
CA GLU A 287 -2.05 28.35 -21.66
C GLU A 287 -1.76 27.29 -20.61
N PHE A 288 -2.74 26.48 -20.24
CA PHE A 288 -2.57 25.41 -19.27
C PHE A 288 -1.53 24.38 -19.73
N VAL A 289 -1.61 23.90 -20.97
CA VAL A 289 -0.67 22.93 -21.54
C VAL A 289 0.77 23.48 -21.53
N SER A 290 0.93 24.78 -21.87
CA SER A 290 2.24 25.43 -21.83
C SER A 290 2.83 25.44 -20.41
N LYS A 291 2.01 25.81 -19.39
CA LYS A 291 2.41 25.84 -17.97
C LYS A 291 2.75 24.43 -17.47
N LEU A 292 1.89 23.45 -17.74
CA LEU A 292 2.11 22.05 -17.34
C LEU A 292 3.41 21.49 -17.93
N ALA A 293 3.61 21.66 -19.25
CA ALA A 293 4.82 21.19 -19.92
C ALA A 293 6.09 21.90 -19.39
N ALA A 294 6.00 23.18 -19.02
CA ALA A 294 7.11 23.91 -18.43
C ALA A 294 7.45 23.38 -17.02
N ASN A 295 6.46 23.02 -16.22
CA ASN A 295 6.67 22.42 -14.90
C ASN A 295 7.30 21.01 -15.02
N VAL A 296 6.78 20.15 -15.89
CA VAL A 296 7.32 18.81 -16.10
C VAL A 296 8.79 18.84 -16.54
N ARG A 297 9.20 19.80 -17.39
CA ARG A 297 10.60 19.96 -17.81
C ARG A 297 11.56 20.33 -16.68
N LYS A 298 11.06 20.85 -15.55
CA LYS A 298 11.88 21.22 -14.39
C LYS A 298 12.15 20.04 -13.46
N LEU A 299 11.36 18.97 -13.56
CA LEU A 299 11.50 17.79 -12.71
C LEU A 299 12.88 17.15 -12.93
N GLN A 300 13.56 16.91 -11.82
CA GLN A 300 14.88 16.27 -11.79
C GLN A 300 14.70 14.80 -11.44
N GLN A 301 15.18 13.91 -12.31
CA GLN A 301 15.17 12.48 -12.09
C GLN A 301 16.58 11.99 -11.73
N GLY A 302 16.68 11.14 -10.71
CA GLY A 302 17.95 10.54 -10.31
C GLY A 302 17.83 9.63 -9.11
N SER A 303 18.99 9.16 -8.62
CA SER A 303 19.10 8.33 -7.42
C SER A 303 19.99 9.03 -6.42
N GLU A 304 19.48 9.25 -5.24
CA GLU A 304 20.24 9.84 -4.13
C GLU A 304 21.10 8.78 -3.46
N SER A 305 22.38 9.11 -3.23
CA SER A 305 23.32 8.26 -2.49
C SER A 305 23.49 8.66 -1.03
N ASP A 306 22.95 9.81 -0.64
CA ASP A 306 23.10 10.40 0.69
C ASP A 306 21.78 10.96 1.26
N ALA A 307 21.84 11.73 2.31
CA ALA A 307 20.68 12.34 2.98
C ALA A 307 20.07 13.54 2.24
N GLY A 308 20.47 13.80 0.99
CA GLY A 308 19.97 14.92 0.19
C GLY A 308 18.51 14.75 -0.26
N PHE A 309 17.90 15.87 -0.65
CA PHE A 309 16.58 15.94 -1.30
C PHE A 309 16.77 16.60 -2.68
N THR A 310 17.62 15.99 -3.50
CA THR A 310 18.06 16.59 -4.77
C THR A 310 17.12 16.30 -5.92
N TYR A 311 16.53 15.10 -5.92
CA TYR A 311 15.72 14.63 -7.04
C TYR A 311 14.23 14.61 -6.71
N ASP A 312 13.41 15.07 -7.66
CA ASP A 312 11.96 14.99 -7.59
C ASP A 312 11.45 13.57 -7.85
N LEU A 313 12.12 12.85 -8.76
CA LEU A 313 11.70 11.52 -9.24
C LEU A 313 12.84 10.51 -9.08
N GLY A 314 12.48 9.33 -8.59
CA GLY A 314 13.37 8.16 -8.56
C GLY A 314 13.25 7.28 -9.80
N ALA A 315 13.82 6.07 -9.69
CA ALA A 315 13.67 5.02 -10.70
C ALA A 315 12.25 4.42 -10.67
N MET A 316 11.85 3.78 -11.75
CA MET A 316 10.72 2.86 -11.74
C MET A 316 11.11 1.55 -11.03
N ALA A 317 10.17 0.95 -10.31
CA ALA A 317 10.46 -0.19 -9.43
C ALA A 317 10.87 -1.47 -10.18
N THR A 318 10.50 -1.63 -11.46
CA THR A 318 10.87 -2.81 -12.26
C THR A 318 11.00 -2.49 -13.75
N ASP A 319 11.85 -3.24 -14.46
CA ASP A 319 11.97 -3.15 -15.93
C ASP A 319 10.64 -3.50 -16.62
N ALA A 320 9.87 -4.42 -16.06
CA ALA A 320 8.55 -4.77 -16.58
C ALA A 320 7.61 -3.55 -16.60
N GLN A 321 7.66 -2.73 -15.55
CA GLN A 321 6.86 -1.51 -15.47
C GLN A 321 7.33 -0.44 -16.46
N VAL A 322 8.64 -0.30 -16.67
CA VAL A 322 9.20 0.56 -17.73
C VAL A 322 8.64 0.14 -19.10
N GLY A 323 8.64 -1.17 -19.40
CA GLY A 323 8.08 -1.70 -20.64
C GLY A 323 6.58 -1.45 -20.81
N ILE A 324 5.81 -1.47 -19.71
CA ILE A 324 4.37 -1.13 -19.74
C ILE A 324 4.18 0.35 -20.10
N VAL A 325 4.92 1.24 -19.45
CA VAL A 325 4.82 2.69 -19.72
C VAL A 325 5.25 3.01 -21.16
N GLN A 326 6.35 2.42 -21.64
CA GLN A 326 6.80 2.63 -23.02
C GLN A 326 5.72 2.21 -24.01
N ARG A 327 5.12 1.04 -23.82
CA ARG A 327 4.02 0.57 -24.68
C ARG A 327 2.83 1.53 -24.68
N HIS A 328 2.43 2.06 -23.51
CA HIS A 328 1.33 3.04 -23.42
C HIS A 328 1.66 4.33 -24.18
N VAL A 329 2.91 4.80 -24.11
CA VAL A 329 3.36 5.98 -24.87
C VAL A 329 3.33 5.69 -26.38
N ASP A 330 3.85 4.55 -26.80
CA ASP A 330 3.89 4.16 -28.22
C ASP A 330 2.47 4.00 -28.80
N GLU A 331 1.56 3.37 -28.07
CA GLU A 331 0.15 3.23 -28.45
C GLU A 331 -0.54 4.61 -28.57
N ALA A 332 -0.30 5.51 -27.63
CA ALA A 332 -0.85 6.87 -27.68
C ALA A 332 -0.33 7.65 -28.90
N VAL A 333 0.97 7.56 -29.19
CA VAL A 333 1.58 8.20 -30.37
C VAL A 333 1.01 7.61 -31.66
N ALA A 334 0.87 6.28 -31.74
CA ALA A 334 0.25 5.61 -32.88
C ALA A 334 -1.21 6.03 -33.09
N ALA A 335 -1.92 6.38 -32.00
CA ALA A 335 -3.28 6.93 -32.02
C ALA A 335 -3.34 8.44 -32.36
N GLY A 336 -2.20 9.11 -32.60
CA GLY A 336 -2.12 10.51 -32.98
C GLY A 336 -1.79 11.49 -31.87
N ALA A 337 -1.44 11.03 -30.66
CA ALA A 337 -1.01 11.89 -29.57
C ALA A 337 0.34 12.55 -29.87
N LYS A 338 0.53 13.79 -29.36
CA LYS A 338 1.78 14.53 -29.49
C LYS A 338 2.55 14.47 -28.18
N VAL A 339 3.79 14.01 -28.22
CA VAL A 339 4.70 14.05 -27.07
C VAL A 339 5.26 15.49 -26.95
N LEU A 340 4.94 16.17 -25.87
CA LEU A 340 5.39 17.54 -25.62
C LEU A 340 6.72 17.57 -24.86
N THR A 341 6.98 16.56 -24.02
CA THR A 341 8.23 16.38 -23.28
C THR A 341 8.37 14.92 -22.83
N GLY A 342 9.59 14.42 -22.65
CA GLY A 342 9.84 13.05 -22.20
C GLY A 342 9.43 11.99 -23.23
N GLY A 343 8.65 11.01 -22.79
CA GLY A 343 8.09 9.93 -23.64
C GLY A 343 9.08 8.84 -24.01
N LYS A 344 10.24 8.78 -23.37
CA LYS A 344 11.29 7.77 -23.57
C LYS A 344 12.08 7.53 -22.29
N PRO A 345 12.67 6.35 -22.11
CA PRO A 345 13.57 6.09 -20.98
C PRO A 345 14.76 7.08 -20.96
N THR A 346 15.18 7.48 -19.76
CA THR A 346 16.28 8.44 -19.56
C THR A 346 17.58 7.78 -19.10
N GLY A 347 17.63 6.48 -19.01
CA GLY A 347 18.76 5.68 -18.55
C GLY A 347 18.29 4.41 -17.84
N LYS A 348 19.19 3.84 -17.02
CA LYS A 348 18.86 2.70 -16.13
C LYS A 348 18.11 3.19 -14.92
#